data_75ab362ea11fa9fbf9192d363d475878
#
_entry.id   75ab362ea11fa9fbf9192d363d475878
#
_cell.length_a   1.000
_cell.length_b   1.000
_cell.length_c   1.000
_cell.angle_alpha   90.00
_cell.angle_beta   90.00
_cell.angle_gamma   90.00
#
_symmetry.space_group_name_H-M   'P 1'
#
loop_
_entity.id
_entity.type
_entity.pdbx_description
1 polymer ?
#
loop_
_entity_poly.entity_id
_entity_poly.type
_entity_poly.pdbx_seq_one_letter_code
_entity_poly.pdbx_strand_id
1 'polypeptide(L)'
;MPVVRVPGFRAYAVHSGLKARQLDLALIASDKVASAAGVFTTSQVQGAPVLWTRKQIASGQMRGLVINAGNANVATGPKGSLDTRNMAKGLAKELHCPTNRVLVASTGVIGVPLPMTKVLKGIKSAAKGLNKGSLPRVARAMMTTDTVPKFESRRLTIDGKEVTLVGLAKGSGMIEPNICLLYTSPSPRD
;
A
#
# COMPACT_ATOMS: atom_id res chain seq x y z
N MET A 1 -10.76 -13.60 10.58
CA MET A 1 -10.40 -12.26 11.08
C MET A 1 -11.63 -11.39 11.08
N PRO A 2 -11.89 -10.63 12.15
CA PRO A 2 -13.03 -9.74 12.21
C PRO A 2 -12.96 -8.69 11.09
N VAL A 3 -14.12 -8.23 10.65
CA VAL A 3 -14.21 -7.14 9.67
C VAL A 3 -13.94 -5.83 10.41
N VAL A 4 -12.79 -5.23 10.18
CA VAL A 4 -12.44 -3.91 10.73
C VAL A 4 -12.57 -2.87 9.62
N ARG A 5 -13.41 -1.88 9.87
CA ARG A 5 -13.65 -0.75 9.00
C ARG A 5 -13.28 0.55 9.72
N VAL A 6 -12.67 1.46 9.00
CA VAL A 6 -12.43 2.84 9.45
C VAL A 6 -13.42 3.72 8.71
N PRO A 7 -14.28 4.49 9.42
CA PRO A 7 -15.21 5.40 8.77
C PRO A 7 -14.51 6.32 7.76
N GLY A 8 -15.09 6.47 6.59
CA GLY A 8 -14.51 7.28 5.51
C GLY A 8 -13.42 6.59 4.69
N PHE A 9 -13.07 5.32 5.01
CA PHE A 9 -12.11 4.54 4.24
C PHE A 9 -12.71 3.22 3.77
N ARG A 10 -12.35 2.84 2.55
CA ARG A 10 -12.70 1.57 1.92
C ARG A 10 -11.44 0.83 1.53
N ALA A 11 -11.46 -0.49 1.62
CA ALA A 11 -10.30 -1.30 1.29
C ALA A 11 -10.71 -2.64 0.68
N TYR A 12 -9.97 -3.12 -0.29
CA TYR A 12 -10.18 -4.45 -0.86
C TYR A 12 -8.87 -5.02 -1.40
N ALA A 13 -8.81 -6.35 -1.47
CA ALA A 13 -7.65 -7.04 -2.03
C ALA A 13 -8.10 -8.21 -2.90
N VAL A 14 -7.30 -8.47 -3.94
CA VAL A 14 -7.54 -9.54 -4.93
C VAL A 14 -6.27 -10.35 -5.16
N HIS A 15 -6.42 -11.51 -5.75
CA HIS A 15 -5.36 -12.23 -6.43
C HIS A 15 -5.32 -11.74 -7.89
N SER A 16 -4.27 -11.04 -8.28
CA SER A 16 -4.08 -10.52 -9.63
C SER A 16 -3.18 -11.41 -10.50
N GLY A 17 -2.54 -12.41 -9.90
CA GLY A 17 -1.62 -13.33 -10.55
C GLY A 17 -0.15 -12.88 -10.51
N LEU A 18 0.21 -12.00 -9.57
CA LEU A 18 1.60 -11.68 -9.24
C LEU A 18 2.24 -12.75 -8.36
N LYS A 19 1.46 -13.35 -7.47
CA LYS A 19 1.81 -14.56 -6.72
C LYS A 19 1.07 -15.78 -7.28
N ALA A 20 1.53 -16.97 -6.95
CA ALA A 20 0.93 -18.21 -7.49
C ALA A 20 -0.52 -18.45 -7.02
N ARG A 21 -0.82 -18.23 -5.73
CA ARG A 21 -2.11 -18.61 -5.11
C ARG A 21 -2.66 -17.65 -4.08
N GLN A 22 -1.93 -16.60 -3.71
CA GLN A 22 -2.29 -15.70 -2.62
C GLN A 22 -2.81 -14.36 -3.14
N LEU A 23 -3.50 -13.62 -2.28
CA LEU A 23 -3.78 -12.21 -2.53
C LEU A 23 -2.45 -11.47 -2.75
N ASP A 24 -2.41 -10.60 -3.76
CA ASP A 24 -1.18 -9.95 -4.18
C ASP A 24 -1.37 -8.49 -4.62
N LEU A 25 -2.61 -8.02 -4.64
CA LEU A 25 -2.92 -6.63 -4.94
C LEU A 25 -4.02 -6.13 -4.03
N ALA A 26 -3.80 -4.97 -3.42
CA ALA A 26 -4.74 -4.34 -2.51
C ALA A 26 -4.92 -2.86 -2.82
N LEU A 27 -6.10 -2.35 -2.54
CA LEU A 27 -6.47 -0.95 -2.62
C LEU A 27 -6.95 -0.46 -1.27
N ILE A 28 -6.55 0.75 -0.90
CA ILE A 28 -7.16 1.54 0.17
C ILE A 28 -7.60 2.86 -0.46
N ALA A 29 -8.84 3.26 -0.22
CA ALA A 29 -9.41 4.48 -0.76
C ALA A 29 -10.10 5.29 0.35
N SER A 30 -9.91 6.59 0.34
CA SER A 30 -10.67 7.51 1.18
C SER A 30 -11.90 8.02 0.42
N ASP A 31 -13.03 8.18 1.08
CA ASP A 31 -14.27 8.71 0.47
C ASP A 31 -14.16 10.19 0.11
N LYS A 32 -13.31 10.92 0.82
CA LYS A 32 -12.97 12.32 0.57
C LYS A 32 -11.45 12.47 0.44
N VAL A 33 -10.98 13.64 0.09
CA VAL A 33 -9.55 13.97 0.18
C VAL A 33 -9.14 13.88 1.65
N ALA A 34 -8.16 13.04 1.94
CA ALA A 34 -7.64 12.81 3.28
C ALA A 34 -6.26 13.47 3.44
N SER A 35 -5.96 13.93 4.64
CA SER A 35 -4.60 14.34 5.01
C SER A 35 -3.67 13.12 4.99
N ALA A 36 -2.47 13.32 4.48
CA ALA A 36 -1.47 12.25 4.37
C ALA A 36 -0.07 12.78 4.65
N ALA A 37 0.71 11.99 5.36
CA ALA A 37 2.12 12.22 5.61
C ALA A 37 2.89 10.91 5.42
N GLY A 38 4.19 10.96 5.22
CA GLY A 38 5.02 9.78 5.05
C GLY A 38 6.48 10.04 5.34
N VAL A 39 7.15 8.99 5.82
CA VAL A 39 8.58 8.92 5.97
C VAL A 39 9.13 7.89 4.99
N PHE A 40 10.36 8.08 4.55
CA PHE A 40 10.95 7.28 3.48
C PHE A 40 12.40 6.96 3.79
N THR A 41 12.86 5.85 3.21
CA THR A 41 14.25 5.44 3.32
C THR A 41 15.22 6.51 2.79
N THR A 42 16.39 6.58 3.41
CA THR A 42 17.56 7.36 2.95
C THR A 42 18.46 6.58 2.00
N SER A 43 18.15 5.30 1.73
CA SER A 43 18.89 4.48 0.76
C SER A 43 19.01 5.17 -0.59
N GLN A 44 20.16 5.07 -1.21
CA GLN A 44 20.41 5.61 -2.56
C GLN A 44 19.70 4.78 -3.64
N VAL A 45 19.49 3.49 -3.41
CA VAL A 45 18.78 2.60 -4.35
C VAL A 45 17.31 2.52 -3.96
N GLN A 46 16.51 3.42 -4.51
CA GLN A 46 15.09 3.52 -4.22
C GLN A 46 14.24 2.94 -5.35
N GLY A 47 13.20 2.22 -4.98
CA GLY A 47 12.22 1.72 -5.94
C GLY A 47 11.37 2.84 -6.55
N ALA A 48 10.94 2.65 -7.80
CA ALA A 48 10.07 3.59 -8.48
C ALA A 48 8.79 3.97 -7.68
N PRO A 49 8.14 3.04 -6.95
CA PRO A 49 7.00 3.37 -6.08
C PRO A 49 7.38 4.31 -4.93
N VAL A 50 8.58 4.18 -4.37
CA VAL A 50 9.06 5.07 -3.29
C VAL A 50 9.25 6.50 -3.80
N LEU A 51 9.91 6.64 -4.95
CA LEU A 51 10.13 7.95 -5.60
C LEU A 51 8.81 8.61 -5.97
N TRP A 52 7.86 7.85 -6.55
CA TRP A 52 6.52 8.32 -6.87
C TRP A 52 5.80 8.82 -5.62
N THR A 53 5.69 7.95 -4.62
CA THR A 53 4.91 8.24 -3.40
C THR A 53 5.49 9.42 -2.62
N ARG A 54 6.83 9.51 -2.48
CA ARG A 54 7.52 10.66 -1.87
C ARG A 54 7.15 11.98 -2.58
N LYS A 55 7.14 11.98 -3.92
CA LYS A 55 6.80 13.15 -4.70
C LYS A 55 5.33 13.58 -4.50
N GLN A 56 4.40 12.60 -4.54
CA GLN A 56 2.98 12.94 -4.48
C GLN A 56 2.53 13.33 -3.07
N ILE A 57 3.05 12.67 -2.04
CA ILE A 57 2.64 12.89 -0.65
C ILE A 57 3.04 14.28 -0.13
N ALA A 58 3.97 14.96 -0.79
CA ALA A 58 4.37 16.33 -0.46
C ALA A 58 3.20 17.33 -0.50
N SER A 59 2.13 17.04 -1.24
CA SER A 59 0.91 17.83 -1.23
C SER A 59 0.10 17.73 0.07
N GLY A 60 0.40 16.76 0.93
CA GLY A 60 -0.33 16.46 2.16
C GLY A 60 -1.74 15.90 1.96
N GLN A 61 -2.16 15.64 0.72
CA GLN A 61 -3.57 15.34 0.40
C GLN A 61 -3.69 14.15 -0.56
N MET A 62 -4.32 13.06 -0.12
CA MET A 62 -4.46 11.82 -0.90
C MET A 62 -5.89 11.30 -0.95
N ARG A 63 -6.16 10.45 -1.94
CA ARG A 63 -7.45 9.77 -2.16
C ARG A 63 -7.32 8.26 -2.15
N GLY A 64 -6.18 7.72 -2.51
CA GLY A 64 -6.01 6.29 -2.63
C GLY A 64 -4.58 5.81 -2.55
N LEU A 65 -4.44 4.53 -2.24
CA LEU A 65 -3.19 3.80 -2.23
C LEU A 65 -3.40 2.46 -2.94
N VAL A 66 -2.54 2.16 -3.90
CA VAL A 66 -2.44 0.84 -4.51
C VAL A 66 -1.19 0.13 -4.00
N ILE A 67 -1.35 -1.10 -3.56
CA ILE A 67 -0.28 -1.94 -3.01
C ILE A 67 -0.22 -3.22 -3.83
N ASN A 68 0.96 -3.61 -4.33
CA ASN A 68 1.17 -4.94 -4.87
C ASN A 68 2.28 -5.68 -4.12
N ALA A 69 2.16 -7.00 -4.06
CA ALA A 69 3.14 -7.91 -3.49
C ALA A 69 3.49 -9.03 -4.47
N GLY A 70 4.75 -9.46 -4.45
CA GLY A 70 5.34 -10.43 -5.38
C GLY A 70 6.37 -9.81 -6.33
N ASN A 71 6.30 -8.49 -6.54
CA ASN A 71 7.28 -7.74 -7.33
C ASN A 71 7.45 -6.34 -6.71
N ALA A 72 8.69 -5.96 -6.43
CA ALA A 72 9.03 -4.71 -5.73
C ALA A 72 9.12 -3.50 -6.64
N ASN A 73 9.22 -3.71 -7.96
CA ASN A 73 9.44 -2.65 -8.94
C ASN A 73 10.66 -1.75 -8.59
N VAL A 74 11.75 -2.41 -8.23
CA VAL A 74 13.06 -1.80 -7.92
C VAL A 74 14.06 -2.26 -8.97
N ALA A 75 15.03 -1.42 -9.33
CA ALA A 75 16.03 -1.66 -10.37
C ALA A 75 15.42 -2.01 -11.75
N THR A 76 14.30 -1.38 -12.09
CA THR A 76 13.54 -1.59 -13.33
C THR A 76 13.63 -0.42 -14.30
N GLY A 77 14.45 0.58 -13.96
CA GLY A 77 14.74 1.74 -14.82
C GLY A 77 13.52 2.61 -15.16
N PRO A 78 13.55 3.30 -16.31
CA PRO A 78 12.46 4.17 -16.75
C PRO A 78 11.12 3.45 -16.88
N LYS A 79 11.14 2.17 -17.27
CA LYS A 79 9.94 1.34 -17.36
C LYS A 79 9.24 1.21 -16.00
N GLY A 80 10.00 0.98 -14.92
CA GLY A 80 9.43 0.89 -13.57
C GLY A 80 8.74 2.18 -13.12
N SER A 81 9.31 3.33 -13.49
CA SER A 81 8.69 4.63 -13.23
C SER A 81 7.38 4.81 -13.99
N LEU A 82 7.34 4.41 -15.27
CA LEU A 82 6.13 4.42 -16.09
C LEU A 82 5.07 3.47 -15.53
N ASP A 83 5.46 2.25 -15.14
CA ASP A 83 4.58 1.24 -14.58
C ASP A 83 3.95 1.74 -13.26
N THR A 84 4.74 2.36 -12.39
CA THR A 84 4.24 2.99 -11.15
C THR A 84 3.20 4.07 -11.44
N ARG A 85 3.48 4.96 -12.41
CA ARG A 85 2.53 5.99 -12.83
C ARG A 85 1.25 5.40 -13.38
N ASN A 86 1.35 4.32 -14.16
CA ASN A 86 0.19 3.62 -14.72
C ASN A 86 -0.65 2.93 -13.65
N MET A 87 -0.05 2.38 -12.58
CA MET A 87 -0.78 1.89 -11.41
C MET A 87 -1.59 3.00 -10.74
N ALA A 88 -0.94 4.14 -10.47
CA ALA A 88 -1.60 5.30 -9.89
C ALA A 88 -2.75 5.81 -10.78
N LYS A 89 -2.52 5.92 -12.10
CA LYS A 89 -3.54 6.31 -13.08
C LYS A 89 -4.71 5.32 -13.12
N GLY A 90 -4.42 4.02 -13.01
CA GLY A 90 -5.45 2.98 -12.97
C GLY A 90 -6.40 3.16 -11.80
N LEU A 91 -5.86 3.35 -10.58
CA LEU A 91 -6.70 3.59 -9.40
C LEU A 91 -7.37 4.97 -9.43
N ALA A 92 -6.67 6.01 -9.87
CA ALA A 92 -7.22 7.36 -10.00
C ALA A 92 -8.48 7.40 -10.87
N LYS A 93 -8.47 6.64 -11.97
CA LYS A 93 -9.66 6.48 -12.86
C LYS A 93 -10.85 5.87 -12.11
N GLU A 94 -10.63 4.82 -11.34
CA GLU A 94 -11.68 4.13 -10.58
C GLU A 94 -12.23 4.97 -9.41
N LEU A 95 -11.39 5.88 -8.87
CA LEU A 95 -11.78 6.78 -7.77
C LEU A 95 -12.27 8.16 -8.26
N HIS A 96 -12.30 8.40 -9.57
CA HIS A 96 -12.63 9.69 -10.18
C HIS A 96 -11.84 10.85 -9.56
N CYS A 97 -10.51 10.69 -9.45
CA CYS A 97 -9.65 11.70 -8.85
C CYS A 97 -8.37 11.91 -9.69
N PRO A 98 -7.65 13.01 -9.48
CA PRO A 98 -6.36 13.24 -10.14
C PRO A 98 -5.33 12.17 -9.77
N THR A 99 -4.47 11.79 -10.71
CA THR A 99 -3.46 10.74 -10.53
C THR A 99 -2.45 11.06 -9.42
N ASN A 100 -2.15 12.34 -9.21
CA ASN A 100 -1.27 12.79 -8.13
C ASN A 100 -1.89 12.68 -6.72
N ARG A 101 -3.14 12.27 -6.59
CA ARG A 101 -3.82 11.93 -5.34
C ARG A 101 -3.75 10.44 -4.99
N VAL A 102 -2.97 9.66 -5.75
CA VAL A 102 -2.84 8.22 -5.55
C VAL A 102 -1.40 7.86 -5.26
N LEU A 103 -1.20 7.17 -4.14
CA LEU A 103 0.06 6.60 -3.71
C LEU A 103 0.23 5.18 -4.24
N VAL A 104 1.47 4.73 -4.36
CA VAL A 104 1.82 3.38 -4.80
C VAL A 104 2.83 2.77 -3.85
N ALA A 105 2.63 1.51 -3.49
CA ALA A 105 3.59 0.70 -2.76
C ALA A 105 3.75 -0.66 -3.44
N SER A 106 4.99 -1.11 -3.62
CA SER A 106 5.31 -2.41 -4.22
C SER A 106 6.32 -3.15 -3.36
N THR A 107 6.16 -4.46 -3.25
CA THR A 107 7.06 -5.32 -2.47
C THR A 107 7.23 -6.69 -3.13
N GLY A 108 8.40 -7.31 -2.99
CA GLY A 108 8.70 -8.64 -3.53
C GLY A 108 10.02 -8.68 -4.28
N VAL A 109 10.06 -9.37 -5.42
CA VAL A 109 11.27 -9.57 -6.23
C VAL A 109 11.75 -8.25 -6.83
N ILE A 110 13.08 -8.05 -6.82
CA ILE A 110 13.80 -6.90 -7.36
C ILE A 110 14.28 -7.22 -8.78
N GLY A 111 14.37 -6.22 -9.67
CA GLY A 111 14.95 -6.34 -11.01
C GLY A 111 14.02 -6.94 -12.08
N VAL A 112 12.81 -7.32 -11.71
CA VAL A 112 11.84 -7.89 -12.64
C VAL A 112 10.77 -6.86 -12.97
N PRO A 113 10.48 -6.58 -14.26
CA PRO A 113 9.41 -5.69 -14.67
C PRO A 113 8.02 -6.18 -14.20
N LEU A 114 7.15 -5.26 -13.86
CA LEU A 114 5.76 -5.58 -13.50
C LEU A 114 4.98 -6.10 -14.71
N PRO A 115 4.22 -7.20 -14.57
CA PRO A 115 3.28 -7.66 -15.61
C PRO A 115 2.03 -6.76 -15.59
N MET A 116 2.13 -5.57 -16.17
CA MET A 116 1.16 -4.48 -16.06
C MET A 116 -0.25 -4.85 -16.47
N THR A 117 -0.43 -5.74 -17.45
CA THR A 117 -1.76 -6.23 -17.83
C THR A 117 -2.48 -6.89 -16.66
N LYS A 118 -1.77 -7.74 -15.87
CA LYS A 118 -2.30 -8.37 -14.66
C LYS A 118 -2.59 -7.33 -13.57
N VAL A 119 -1.65 -6.41 -13.36
CA VAL A 119 -1.76 -5.36 -12.34
C VAL A 119 -2.97 -4.47 -12.61
N LEU A 120 -3.13 -3.94 -13.82
CA LEU A 120 -4.24 -3.05 -14.17
C LEU A 120 -5.60 -3.77 -14.10
N LYS A 121 -5.66 -5.03 -14.56
CA LYS A 121 -6.86 -5.87 -14.41
C LYS A 121 -7.20 -6.10 -12.93
N GLY A 122 -6.17 -6.34 -12.10
CA GLY A 122 -6.30 -6.48 -10.66
C GLY A 122 -6.82 -5.21 -9.98
N ILE A 123 -6.29 -4.03 -10.35
CA ILE A 123 -6.76 -2.73 -9.83
C ILE A 123 -8.24 -2.55 -10.14
N LYS A 124 -8.65 -2.76 -11.39
CA LYS A 124 -10.06 -2.65 -11.80
C LYS A 124 -10.96 -3.63 -11.04
N SER A 125 -10.51 -4.87 -10.84
CA SER A 125 -11.23 -5.89 -10.07
C SER A 125 -11.35 -5.51 -8.60
N ALA A 126 -10.25 -5.05 -7.98
CA ALA A 126 -10.24 -4.65 -6.59
C ALA A 126 -11.11 -3.40 -6.33
N ALA A 127 -11.14 -2.46 -7.26
CA ALA A 127 -11.96 -1.25 -7.15
C ALA A 127 -13.46 -1.58 -7.05
N LYS A 128 -13.94 -2.56 -7.80
CA LYS A 128 -15.34 -3.06 -7.72
C LYS A 128 -15.68 -3.66 -6.34
N GLY A 129 -14.67 -4.13 -5.61
CA GLY A 129 -14.84 -4.75 -4.31
C GLY A 129 -14.68 -3.80 -3.10
N LEU A 130 -14.30 -2.53 -3.31
CA LEU A 130 -13.93 -1.61 -2.24
C LEU A 130 -14.95 -1.51 -1.10
N ASN A 131 -16.25 -1.54 -1.42
CA ASN A 131 -17.32 -1.45 -0.42
C ASN A 131 -17.55 -2.76 0.37
N LYS A 132 -16.99 -3.87 -0.08
CA LYS A 132 -17.18 -5.22 0.50
C LYS A 132 -15.98 -5.72 1.28
N GLY A 133 -14.88 -4.95 1.29
CA GLY A 133 -13.61 -5.38 1.85
C GLY A 133 -13.37 -4.97 3.29
N SER A 134 -12.19 -5.34 3.77
CA SER A 134 -11.71 -5.03 5.12
C SER A 134 -10.19 -4.84 5.12
N LEU A 135 -9.69 -4.05 6.05
CA LEU A 135 -8.26 -3.77 6.20
C LEU A 135 -7.42 -5.00 6.55
N PRO A 136 -7.88 -5.98 7.37
CA PRO A 136 -7.13 -7.23 7.57
C PRO A 136 -6.84 -8.01 6.28
N ARG A 137 -7.72 -7.90 5.28
CA ARG A 137 -7.51 -8.51 3.96
C ARG A 137 -6.37 -7.83 3.19
N VAL A 138 -6.20 -6.51 3.38
CA VAL A 138 -5.07 -5.75 2.83
C VAL A 138 -3.75 -6.22 3.48
N ALA A 139 -3.72 -6.38 4.81
CA ALA A 139 -2.54 -6.89 5.51
C ALA A 139 -2.08 -8.24 4.94
N ARG A 140 -2.99 -9.15 4.62
CA ARG A 140 -2.67 -10.43 3.96
C ARG A 140 -2.11 -10.24 2.55
N ALA A 141 -2.68 -9.33 1.77
CA ALA A 141 -2.27 -9.14 0.38
C ALA A 141 -0.85 -8.56 0.26
N MET A 142 -0.44 -7.72 1.22
CA MET A 142 0.89 -7.09 1.20
C MET A 142 2.02 -7.99 1.70
N MET A 143 1.72 -9.14 2.32
CA MET A 143 2.74 -10.09 2.78
C MET A 143 3.61 -10.62 1.64
N THR A 144 4.87 -10.92 1.94
CA THR A 144 5.79 -11.64 1.05
C THR A 144 6.35 -12.87 1.77
N THR A 145 7.40 -12.72 2.54
CA THR A 145 8.02 -13.77 3.36
C THR A 145 7.46 -13.82 4.78
N ASP A 146 6.53 -12.94 5.09
CA ASP A 146 5.84 -12.91 6.38
C ASP A 146 5.10 -14.22 6.66
N THR A 147 5.21 -14.73 7.87
CA THR A 147 4.51 -15.94 8.32
C THR A 147 3.08 -15.65 8.77
N VAL A 148 2.84 -14.44 9.28
CA VAL A 148 1.56 -13.97 9.77
C VAL A 148 1.26 -12.55 9.28
N PRO A 149 -0.01 -12.19 9.05
CA PRO A 149 -0.37 -10.81 8.74
C PRO A 149 -0.25 -9.94 9.98
N LYS A 150 0.38 -8.77 9.83
CA LYS A 150 0.56 -7.78 10.90
C LYS A 150 -0.52 -6.71 10.76
N PHE A 151 -1.45 -6.76 11.68
CA PHE A 151 -2.63 -5.90 11.70
C PHE A 151 -3.03 -5.63 13.14
N GLU A 152 -3.27 -4.37 13.45
CA GLU A 152 -3.79 -3.95 14.76
C GLU A 152 -4.82 -2.84 14.59
N SER A 153 -5.79 -2.77 15.47
CA SER A 153 -6.78 -1.69 15.48
C SER A 153 -7.13 -1.29 16.91
N ARG A 154 -7.34 0.01 17.11
CA ARG A 154 -7.77 0.60 18.39
C ARG A 154 -8.87 1.61 18.13
N ARG A 155 -9.81 1.68 19.05
CA ARG A 155 -10.78 2.77 19.16
C ARG A 155 -10.36 3.68 20.29
N LEU A 156 -10.37 4.97 20.05
CA LEU A 156 -9.95 6.01 20.96
C LEU A 156 -11.01 7.11 20.97
N THR A 157 -11.12 7.81 22.07
CA THR A 157 -11.91 9.05 22.13
C THR A 157 -10.93 10.22 22.18
N ILE A 158 -11.01 11.12 21.20
CA ILE A 158 -10.19 12.33 21.12
C ILE A 158 -11.16 13.51 20.99
N ASP A 159 -11.06 14.45 21.91
CA ASP A 159 -11.95 15.62 22.01
C ASP A 159 -13.45 15.25 21.91
N GLY A 160 -13.85 14.20 22.67
CA GLY A 160 -15.22 13.70 22.69
C GLY A 160 -15.68 12.95 21.44
N LYS A 161 -14.82 12.74 20.44
CA LYS A 161 -15.14 12.02 19.19
C LYS A 161 -14.50 10.65 19.16
N GLU A 162 -15.25 9.63 18.75
CA GLU A 162 -14.70 8.29 18.52
C GLU A 162 -13.83 8.28 17.26
N VAL A 163 -12.59 7.83 17.41
CA VAL A 163 -11.59 7.68 16.35
C VAL A 163 -11.15 6.22 16.27
N THR A 164 -11.12 5.67 15.08
CA THR A 164 -10.57 4.33 14.82
C THR A 164 -9.17 4.47 14.21
N LEU A 165 -8.16 3.97 14.94
CA LEU A 165 -6.79 3.85 14.46
C LEU A 165 -6.55 2.43 13.96
N VAL A 166 -5.92 2.30 12.80
CA VAL A 166 -5.53 1.00 12.23
C VAL A 166 -4.08 1.04 11.80
N GLY A 167 -3.32 0.06 12.25
CA GLY A 167 -1.95 -0.21 11.83
C GLY A 167 -1.88 -1.42 10.89
N LEU A 168 -1.13 -1.29 9.81
CA LEU A 168 -0.80 -2.36 8.87
C LEU A 168 0.71 -2.36 8.68
N ALA A 169 1.34 -3.52 8.82
CA ALA A 169 2.76 -3.66 8.58
C ALA A 169 3.07 -4.95 7.81
N LYS A 170 4.20 -4.96 7.13
CA LYS A 170 4.78 -6.16 6.55
C LYS A 170 6.29 -6.15 6.72
N GLY A 171 6.87 -7.31 6.79
CA GLY A 171 8.29 -7.55 6.87
C GLY A 171 8.60 -8.75 7.75
N SER A 172 9.70 -9.42 7.46
CA SER A 172 10.16 -10.60 8.20
C SER A 172 11.69 -10.58 8.27
N GLY A 173 12.41 -11.48 7.60
CA GLY A 173 13.86 -11.63 7.74
C GLY A 173 14.73 -10.61 7.00
N MET A 174 14.20 -9.87 6.05
CA MET A 174 14.95 -8.87 5.27
C MET A 174 14.36 -7.48 5.54
N ILE A 175 14.79 -6.85 6.63
CA ILE A 175 14.31 -5.55 7.06
C ILE A 175 15.51 -4.70 7.47
N GLU A 176 15.92 -3.80 6.58
CA GLU A 176 16.86 -2.74 6.89
C GLU A 176 16.46 -1.51 6.08
N PRO A 177 15.37 -0.82 6.49
CA PRO A 177 14.79 0.23 5.68
C PRO A 177 15.58 1.54 5.71
N ASN A 178 16.59 1.68 6.59
CA ASN A 178 17.35 2.90 6.80
C ASN A 178 16.42 4.12 6.99
N ILE A 179 15.46 3.96 7.91
CA ILE A 179 14.51 4.99 8.36
C ILE A 179 14.75 5.20 9.84
N CYS A 180 15.10 6.41 10.27
CA CYS A 180 15.48 6.68 11.66
C CYS A 180 14.44 6.28 12.71
N LEU A 181 13.16 6.31 12.38
CA LEU A 181 12.08 5.90 13.27
C LEU A 181 12.08 4.41 13.63
N LEU A 182 12.69 3.55 12.81
CA LEU A 182 12.78 2.12 13.10
C LEU A 182 13.86 1.78 14.11
N TYR A 183 14.85 2.64 14.26
CA TYR A 183 15.91 2.48 15.28
C TYR A 183 15.47 2.88 16.68
N THR A 184 14.38 3.62 16.79
CA THR A 184 13.84 4.10 18.09
C THR A 184 12.64 3.30 18.58
N SER A 185 12.11 2.39 17.76
CA SER A 185 11.04 1.48 18.18
C SER A 185 11.63 0.26 18.87
N PRO A 186 11.23 -0.05 20.12
CA PRO A 186 11.67 -1.29 20.76
C PRO A 186 11.25 -2.49 19.91
N SER A 187 12.18 -3.38 19.64
CA SER A 187 11.93 -4.64 18.98
C SER A 187 11.38 -5.64 20.00
N PRO A 188 10.39 -6.47 19.65
CA PRO A 188 9.96 -7.56 20.52
C PRO A 188 11.03 -8.62 20.80
N ARG A 189 12.23 -8.45 20.25
CA ARG A 189 13.39 -9.35 20.43
C ARG A 189 14.52 -8.73 21.24
N ASP A 190 14.38 -7.50 21.71
CA ASP A 190 15.35 -6.80 22.56
C ASP A 190 15.04 -7.02 24.05
#